data_096afa6015405cce403f7d1a3da0710f
#
_entry.id   096afa6015405cce403f7d1a3da0710f
#
_cell.length_a   1.000
_cell.length_b   1.000
_cell.length_c   1.000
_cell.angle_alpha   90.00
_cell.angle_beta   90.00
_cell.angle_gamma   90.00
#
_symmetry.space_group_name_H-M   'P 1'
#
loop_
_entity.id
_entity.type
_entity.pdbx_description
1 polymer ?
#
loop_
_entity_poly.entity_id
_entity_poly.type
_entity_poly.pdbx_seq_one_letter_code
_entity_poly.pdbx_strand_id
1 'polypeptide(L)'
;TLRASLDLSGSLDDGAWDWKASLTYSENERDGTQPDTIKSRLDAALVGAGGESGTETFNIFDPSQNSASLIDYISAQTYTNTITDLTVADLVVSGPLEIASGRTINVAYGAQFRNEGFQTLRNDISTQQIDPQTGILQDVDLIFLGGGTEPSASRDSFAAFAEANIPITDSLEMSVAARYEALESDSSLDPKLALRWQLTDELVVRGSMSTAFREASLVQQFNRGTSLQGLVDPLGGGGALFIRALTEVDTDLKPETSTNTNLCVVLTPSDNFNMRVDL
;
A
#
# COMPACT_ATOMS: atom_id res chain seq x y z
N THR A 1 5.71 6.10 -14.43
CA THR A 1 4.37 5.52 -14.24
C THR A 1 3.69 5.38 -15.58
N LEU A 2 3.18 4.20 -15.90
CA LEU A 2 2.36 3.87 -17.05
C LEU A 2 0.98 3.42 -16.55
N ARG A 3 -0.10 3.82 -17.26
CA ARG A 3 -1.43 3.26 -17.06
C ARG A 3 -2.16 3.16 -18.38
N ALA A 4 -2.79 2.02 -18.62
CA ALA A 4 -3.68 1.76 -19.75
C ALA A 4 -4.97 1.13 -19.24
N SER A 5 -6.12 1.55 -19.74
CA SER A 5 -7.42 0.92 -19.45
C SER A 5 -8.27 0.77 -20.70
N LEU A 6 -9.03 -0.29 -20.73
CA LEU A 6 -10.06 -0.56 -21.72
C LEU A 6 -11.38 -0.75 -20.97
N ASP A 7 -12.37 0.05 -21.30
CA ASP A 7 -13.72 -0.02 -20.73
C ASP A 7 -14.72 -0.35 -21.83
N LEU A 8 -15.56 -1.33 -21.57
CA LEU A 8 -16.68 -1.74 -22.40
C LEU A 8 -17.96 -1.66 -21.58
N SER A 9 -19.04 -1.20 -22.18
CA SER A 9 -20.34 -1.16 -21.52
C SER A 9 -21.45 -1.36 -22.52
N GLY A 10 -22.59 -1.83 -22.04
CA GLY A 10 -23.77 -2.04 -22.88
C GLY A 10 -24.97 -2.35 -22.00
N SER A 11 -26.11 -2.50 -22.65
CA SER A 11 -27.36 -2.84 -22.00
C SER A 11 -27.90 -4.16 -22.55
N LEU A 12 -28.62 -4.89 -21.69
CA LEU A 12 -29.31 -6.14 -21.98
C LEU A 12 -30.82 -5.94 -21.70
N ASP A 13 -31.64 -6.85 -22.20
CA ASP A 13 -33.09 -6.89 -21.94
C ASP A 13 -33.77 -5.55 -22.26
N ASP A 14 -33.63 -5.11 -23.54
CA ASP A 14 -34.16 -3.83 -24.04
C ASP A 14 -33.79 -2.60 -23.21
N GLY A 15 -32.62 -2.64 -22.54
CA GLY A 15 -32.11 -1.53 -21.72
C GLY A 15 -32.48 -1.59 -20.24
N ALA A 16 -33.10 -2.67 -19.79
CA ALA A 16 -33.43 -2.84 -18.37
C ALA A 16 -32.20 -3.16 -17.51
N TRP A 17 -31.21 -3.86 -18.08
CA TRP A 17 -29.96 -4.23 -17.39
C TRP A 17 -28.76 -3.60 -18.08
N ASP A 18 -27.87 -3.04 -17.28
CA ASP A 18 -26.60 -2.50 -17.74
C ASP A 18 -25.45 -3.42 -17.32
N TRP A 19 -24.46 -3.53 -18.20
CA TRP A 19 -23.20 -4.20 -17.88
C TRP A 19 -22.02 -3.32 -18.19
N LYS A 20 -20.97 -3.50 -17.42
CA LYS A 20 -19.68 -2.84 -17.60
C LYS A 20 -18.54 -3.85 -17.36
N ALA A 21 -17.61 -3.92 -18.30
CA ALA A 21 -16.38 -4.69 -18.18
C ALA A 21 -15.19 -3.75 -18.35
N SER A 22 -14.18 -3.91 -17.50
CA SER A 22 -12.95 -3.12 -17.61
C SER A 22 -11.72 -3.98 -17.44
N LEU A 23 -10.65 -3.60 -18.15
CA LEU A 23 -9.31 -4.15 -17.98
C LEU A 23 -8.34 -2.98 -17.82
N THR A 24 -7.65 -2.95 -16.70
CA THR A 24 -6.66 -1.91 -16.39
C THR A 24 -5.31 -2.56 -16.12
N TYR A 25 -4.26 -2.02 -16.72
CA TYR A 25 -2.87 -2.27 -16.36
C TYR A 25 -2.23 -0.96 -15.88
N SER A 26 -1.49 -1.03 -14.81
CA SER A 26 -0.67 0.09 -14.34
C SER A 26 0.69 -0.40 -13.85
N GLU A 27 1.73 0.39 -14.12
CA GLU A 27 3.08 0.15 -13.67
C GLU A 27 3.66 1.45 -13.11
N ASN A 28 4.34 1.34 -12.01
CA ASN A 28 5.09 2.43 -11.42
C ASN A 28 6.54 1.98 -11.19
N GLU A 29 7.46 2.71 -11.80
CA GLU A 29 8.89 2.52 -11.64
C GLU A 29 9.47 3.73 -10.89
N ARG A 30 10.30 3.45 -9.90
CA ARG A 30 10.97 4.45 -9.08
C ARG A 30 12.45 4.13 -8.97
N ASP A 31 13.27 5.05 -9.47
CA ASP A 31 14.71 5.06 -9.28
C ASP A 31 15.09 5.93 -8.09
N GLY A 32 16.08 5.49 -7.34
CA GLY A 32 16.65 6.22 -6.22
C GLY A 32 18.15 6.02 -6.15
N THR A 33 18.89 7.10 -5.96
CA THR A 33 20.32 7.08 -5.67
C THR A 33 20.60 7.85 -4.40
N GLN A 34 21.48 7.33 -3.56
CA GLN A 34 21.86 8.00 -2.32
C GLN A 34 23.37 7.86 -2.11
N PRO A 35 24.07 8.95 -1.69
CA PRO A 35 25.47 8.87 -1.32
C PRO A 35 25.63 8.12 0.00
N ASP A 36 26.68 7.32 0.11
CA ASP A 36 27.10 6.62 1.33
C ASP A 36 28.62 6.56 1.39
N THR A 37 29.15 5.94 2.42
CA THR A 37 30.58 5.78 2.66
C THR A 37 30.91 4.30 2.81
N ILE A 38 31.93 3.83 2.08
CA ILE A 38 32.45 2.47 2.18
C ILE A 38 33.17 2.33 3.52
N LYS A 39 32.60 1.51 4.40
CA LYS A 39 33.05 1.35 5.79
C LYS A 39 34.51 0.88 5.87
N SER A 40 34.87 -0.19 5.18
CA SER A 40 36.25 -0.76 5.20
C SER A 40 37.30 0.23 4.71
N ARG A 41 36.96 1.04 3.71
CA ARG A 41 37.84 2.06 3.16
C ARG A 41 38.04 3.25 4.10
N LEU A 42 36.94 3.68 4.76
CA LEU A 42 37.05 4.71 5.79
C LEU A 42 37.85 4.22 7.00
N ASP A 43 37.59 2.99 7.48
CA ASP A 43 38.33 2.39 8.59
C ASP A 43 39.84 2.34 8.27
N ALA A 44 40.21 1.94 7.05
CA ALA A 44 41.60 1.96 6.60
C ALA A 44 42.19 3.39 6.57
N ALA A 45 41.45 4.35 6.06
CA ALA A 45 41.89 5.74 5.99
C ALA A 45 42.04 6.39 7.39
N LEU A 46 41.24 6.01 8.37
CA LEU A 46 41.38 6.50 9.74
C LEU A 46 42.66 6.06 10.43
N VAL A 47 43.26 4.94 9.99
CA VAL A 47 44.55 4.44 10.53
C VAL A 47 45.73 4.72 9.60
N GLY A 48 45.56 5.58 8.60
CA GLY A 48 46.63 5.99 7.70
C GLY A 48 46.93 5.03 6.54
N ALA A 49 45.99 4.13 6.26
CA ALA A 49 46.10 3.15 5.17
C ALA A 49 45.02 3.40 4.07
N GLY A 50 44.57 4.63 3.94
CA GLY A 50 43.56 5.03 2.96
C GLY A 50 44.14 5.41 1.61
N GLY A 51 43.18 5.72 0.69
CA GLY A 51 43.50 6.06 -0.70
C GLY A 51 43.95 4.83 -1.51
N GLU A 52 44.05 4.99 -2.82
CA GLU A 52 44.48 3.91 -3.69
C GLU A 52 45.94 3.48 -3.44
N SER A 53 46.74 4.40 -2.93
CA SER A 53 48.14 4.12 -2.54
C SER A 53 48.24 3.39 -1.20
N GLY A 54 47.18 3.33 -0.39
CA GLY A 54 47.22 2.75 0.95
C GLY A 54 48.02 3.54 1.97
N THR A 55 48.20 4.85 1.79
CA THR A 55 49.06 5.69 2.64
C THR A 55 48.43 6.99 3.10
N GLU A 56 47.18 7.24 2.75
CA GLU A 56 46.46 8.47 3.11
C GLU A 56 45.69 8.30 4.43
N THR A 57 45.73 9.37 5.24
CA THR A 57 44.95 9.44 6.51
C THR A 57 43.78 10.37 6.36
N PHE A 58 42.61 9.90 6.74
CA PHE A 58 41.40 10.73 6.76
C PHE A 58 41.39 11.66 7.99
N ASN A 59 41.38 12.97 7.76
CA ASN A 59 41.33 13.98 8.79
C ASN A 59 39.85 14.20 9.22
N ILE A 60 39.49 13.65 10.39
CA ILE A 60 38.11 13.79 10.96
C ILE A 60 37.89 15.15 11.62
N PHE A 61 38.96 15.87 12.00
CA PHE A 61 38.89 17.14 12.71
C PHE A 61 38.74 18.33 11.75
N ASP A 62 39.31 18.20 10.56
CA ASP A 62 39.18 19.17 9.49
C ASP A 62 38.96 18.45 8.14
N PRO A 63 37.69 18.11 7.82
CA PRO A 63 37.38 17.38 6.59
C PRO A 63 37.79 18.10 5.30
N SER A 64 37.99 19.43 5.33
CA SER A 64 38.39 20.21 4.17
C SER A 64 39.86 19.95 3.73
N GLN A 65 40.65 19.32 4.59
CA GLN A 65 42.03 18.97 4.30
C GLN A 65 42.19 17.59 3.65
N ASN A 66 41.13 16.82 3.52
CA ASN A 66 41.19 15.55 2.83
C ASN A 66 41.30 15.80 1.30
N SER A 67 42.12 15.01 0.65
CA SER A 67 42.26 15.06 -0.79
C SER A 67 40.96 14.64 -1.49
N ALA A 68 40.69 15.19 -2.67
CA ALA A 68 39.52 14.77 -3.45
C ALA A 68 39.61 13.26 -3.80
N SER A 69 40.80 12.75 -4.06
CA SER A 69 41.03 11.33 -4.33
C SER A 69 40.70 10.44 -3.14
N LEU A 70 41.01 10.88 -1.91
CA LEU A 70 40.65 10.13 -0.70
C LEU A 70 39.12 10.15 -0.47
N ILE A 71 38.48 11.29 -0.69
CA ILE A 71 37.00 11.39 -0.60
C ILE A 71 36.34 10.47 -1.62
N ASP A 72 36.80 10.49 -2.87
CA ASP A 72 36.26 9.59 -3.91
C ASP A 72 36.51 8.11 -3.56
N TYR A 73 37.67 7.78 -3.01
CA TYR A 73 38.02 6.43 -2.60
C TYR A 73 37.10 5.87 -1.53
N ILE A 74 36.71 6.67 -0.54
CA ILE A 74 35.80 6.24 0.54
C ILE A 74 34.32 6.37 0.18
N SER A 75 34.00 7.12 -0.88
CA SER A 75 32.61 7.39 -1.26
C SER A 75 31.97 6.22 -1.98
N ALA A 76 30.68 6.07 -1.76
CA ALA A 76 29.81 5.15 -2.47
C ALA A 76 28.54 5.84 -2.93
N GLN A 77 27.91 5.30 -3.95
CA GLN A 77 26.56 5.66 -4.33
C GLN A 77 25.71 4.39 -4.41
N THR A 78 24.67 4.33 -3.59
CA THR A 78 23.69 3.26 -3.69
C THR A 78 22.71 3.57 -4.80
N TYR A 79 22.18 2.52 -5.41
CA TYR A 79 21.13 2.59 -6.40
C TYR A 79 20.04 1.59 -6.04
N THR A 80 18.79 2.03 -6.15
CA THR A 80 17.61 1.18 -5.97
C THR A 80 16.61 1.52 -7.06
N ASN A 81 16.15 0.51 -7.78
CA ASN A 81 15.03 0.59 -8.70
C ASN A 81 13.91 -0.28 -8.14
N THR A 82 12.73 0.30 -7.95
CA THR A 82 11.53 -0.41 -7.48
C THR A 82 10.44 -0.34 -8.54
N ILE A 83 9.96 -1.49 -8.96
CA ILE A 83 8.89 -1.64 -9.93
C ILE A 83 7.69 -2.25 -9.21
N THR A 84 6.53 -1.64 -9.38
CA THR A 84 5.26 -2.20 -8.95
C THR A 84 4.29 -2.18 -10.11
N ASP A 85 3.60 -3.27 -10.34
CA ASP A 85 2.59 -3.40 -11.37
C ASP A 85 1.27 -3.92 -10.81
N LEU A 86 0.20 -3.58 -11.51
CA LEU A 86 -1.16 -3.96 -11.15
C LEU A 86 -1.97 -4.20 -12.42
N THR A 87 -2.53 -5.39 -12.53
CA THR A 87 -3.55 -5.73 -13.52
C THR A 87 -4.88 -5.95 -12.83
N VAL A 88 -5.94 -5.30 -13.29
CA VAL A 88 -7.31 -5.47 -12.76
C VAL A 88 -8.27 -5.73 -13.92
N ALA A 89 -9.07 -6.77 -13.79
CA ALA A 89 -10.20 -7.05 -14.67
C ALA A 89 -11.48 -7.06 -13.85
N ASP A 90 -12.46 -6.25 -14.26
CA ASP A 90 -13.75 -6.11 -13.57
C ASP A 90 -14.89 -6.45 -14.52
N LEU A 91 -15.94 -7.05 -13.98
CA LEU A 91 -17.24 -7.21 -14.61
C LEU A 91 -18.33 -6.84 -13.60
N VAL A 92 -19.21 -5.93 -13.99
CA VAL A 92 -20.36 -5.51 -13.18
C VAL A 92 -21.62 -5.59 -14.05
N VAL A 93 -22.70 -6.10 -13.46
CA VAL A 93 -24.02 -6.11 -14.06
C VAL A 93 -24.99 -5.50 -13.04
N SER A 94 -25.84 -4.60 -13.48
CA SER A 94 -26.84 -3.94 -12.63
C SER A 94 -28.16 -3.75 -13.34
N GLY A 95 -29.24 -3.80 -12.58
CA GLY A 95 -30.58 -3.62 -13.13
C GLY A 95 -31.68 -3.81 -12.08
N PRO A 96 -32.95 -3.66 -12.51
CA PRO A 96 -34.10 -3.89 -11.67
C PRO A 96 -34.39 -5.39 -11.49
N LEU A 97 -34.80 -5.77 -10.29
CA LEU A 97 -35.29 -7.10 -9.97
C LEU A 97 -36.66 -6.99 -9.28
N GLU A 98 -37.68 -7.62 -9.86
CA GLU A 98 -38.96 -7.73 -9.22
C GLU A 98 -38.94 -8.81 -8.15
N ILE A 99 -39.32 -8.45 -6.93
CA ILE A 99 -39.43 -9.37 -5.81
C ILE A 99 -40.87 -9.82 -5.59
N ALA A 100 -41.05 -10.92 -4.85
CA ALA A 100 -42.37 -11.56 -4.66
C ALA A 100 -43.47 -10.66 -4.06
N SER A 101 -43.10 -9.52 -3.47
CA SER A 101 -44.03 -8.50 -2.97
C SER A 101 -44.58 -7.58 -4.06
N GLY A 102 -44.18 -7.75 -5.34
CA GLY A 102 -44.53 -6.86 -6.45
C GLY A 102 -43.75 -5.54 -6.45
N ARG A 103 -42.75 -5.40 -5.63
CA ARG A 103 -41.83 -4.24 -5.62
C ARG A 103 -40.61 -4.51 -6.48
N THR A 104 -40.10 -3.47 -7.11
CA THR A 104 -38.86 -3.48 -7.84
C THR A 104 -37.72 -3.03 -6.92
N ILE A 105 -36.65 -3.81 -6.84
CA ILE A 105 -35.38 -3.44 -6.19
C ILE A 105 -34.33 -3.25 -7.27
N ASN A 106 -33.33 -2.41 -6.99
CA ASN A 106 -32.17 -2.27 -7.87
C ASN A 106 -31.04 -3.14 -7.32
N VAL A 107 -30.49 -4.00 -8.15
CA VAL A 107 -29.39 -4.89 -7.79
C VAL A 107 -28.16 -4.64 -8.66
N ALA A 108 -27.00 -4.85 -8.08
CA ALA A 108 -25.74 -4.93 -8.79
C ALA A 108 -24.95 -6.12 -8.28
N TYR A 109 -24.28 -6.82 -9.19
CA TYR A 109 -23.34 -7.89 -8.86
C TYR A 109 -22.18 -7.90 -9.84
N GLY A 110 -21.06 -8.38 -9.38
CA GLY A 110 -19.89 -8.41 -10.23
C GLY A 110 -18.79 -9.29 -9.69
N ALA A 111 -17.75 -9.38 -10.49
CA ALA A 111 -16.53 -10.10 -10.17
C ALA A 111 -15.31 -9.25 -10.56
N GLN A 112 -14.23 -9.45 -9.83
CA GLN A 112 -12.94 -8.80 -10.06
C GLN A 112 -11.83 -9.84 -9.98
N PHE A 113 -10.90 -9.75 -10.90
CA PHE A 113 -9.58 -10.37 -10.81
C PHE A 113 -8.53 -9.28 -10.67
N ARG A 114 -7.55 -9.50 -9.79
CA ARG A 114 -6.43 -8.59 -9.57
C ARG A 114 -5.14 -9.40 -9.48
N ASN A 115 -4.13 -8.96 -10.22
CA ASN A 115 -2.75 -9.40 -10.10
C ASN A 115 -1.88 -8.21 -9.71
N GLU A 116 -1.09 -8.35 -8.67
CA GLU A 116 -0.14 -7.36 -8.17
C GLU A 116 1.28 -7.91 -8.29
N GLY A 117 2.20 -7.10 -8.81
CA GLY A 117 3.62 -7.39 -8.89
C GLY A 117 4.47 -6.38 -8.14
N PHE A 118 5.60 -6.86 -7.62
CA PHE A 118 6.59 -6.03 -6.92
C PHE A 118 7.98 -6.60 -7.15
N GLN A 119 8.92 -5.73 -7.54
CA GLN A 119 10.32 -6.06 -7.70
C GLN A 119 11.20 -4.90 -7.20
N THR A 120 12.29 -5.22 -6.51
CA THR A 120 13.35 -4.26 -6.18
C THR A 120 14.67 -4.77 -6.71
N LEU A 121 15.39 -3.90 -7.42
CA LEU A 121 16.75 -4.11 -7.92
C LEU A 121 17.69 -3.12 -7.23
N ARG A 122 18.92 -3.53 -7.00
CA ARG A 122 19.96 -2.72 -6.34
C ARG A 122 21.28 -2.86 -7.08
N ASN A 123 22.21 -1.95 -6.82
CA ASN A 123 23.59 -2.19 -7.23
C ASN A 123 24.33 -3.08 -6.22
N ASP A 124 25.41 -3.72 -6.66
CA ASP A 124 26.16 -4.74 -5.88
C ASP A 124 26.55 -4.26 -4.48
N ILE A 125 26.94 -2.98 -4.35
CA ILE A 125 27.42 -2.42 -3.08
C ILE A 125 26.30 -2.28 -2.03
N SER A 126 25.04 -2.22 -2.45
CA SER A 126 23.87 -2.08 -1.58
C SER A 126 23.00 -3.35 -1.51
N THR A 127 23.34 -4.39 -2.26
CA THR A 127 22.63 -5.65 -2.25
C THR A 127 23.06 -6.51 -1.07
N GLN A 128 22.13 -6.78 -0.15
CA GLN A 128 22.35 -7.66 0.99
C GLN A 128 22.03 -9.11 0.63
N GLN A 129 22.88 -10.02 1.05
CA GLN A 129 22.68 -11.45 0.91
C GLN A 129 22.12 -12.04 2.21
N ILE A 130 21.28 -13.05 2.07
CA ILE A 130 20.83 -13.85 3.21
C ILE A 130 21.81 -15.01 3.39
N ASP A 131 22.36 -15.14 4.58
CA ASP A 131 23.19 -16.30 4.93
C ASP A 131 22.33 -17.58 4.84
N PRO A 132 22.67 -18.52 3.95
CA PRO A 132 21.84 -19.71 3.72
C PRO A 132 21.85 -20.67 4.91
N GLN A 133 22.76 -20.53 5.86
CA GLN A 133 22.85 -21.41 7.04
C GLN A 133 22.06 -20.87 8.23
N THR A 134 22.08 -19.55 8.41
CA THR A 134 21.46 -18.88 9.57
C THR A 134 20.16 -18.17 9.22
N GLY A 135 19.90 -17.90 7.92
CA GLY A 135 18.78 -17.08 7.45
C GLY A 135 18.92 -15.58 7.79
N ILE A 136 20.06 -15.18 8.36
CA ILE A 136 20.30 -13.80 8.78
C ILE A 136 20.77 -12.97 7.59
N LEU A 137 20.29 -11.75 7.51
CA LEU A 137 20.69 -10.76 6.51
C LEU A 137 22.11 -10.30 6.79
N GLN A 138 23.01 -10.46 5.80
CA GLN A 138 24.41 -10.03 5.91
C GLN A 138 24.52 -8.52 5.71
N ASP A 139 25.40 -7.88 6.47
CA ASP A 139 25.68 -6.47 6.30
C ASP A 139 26.46 -6.19 5.01
N VAL A 140 26.13 -5.04 4.39
CA VAL A 140 26.94 -4.46 3.32
C VAL A 140 28.04 -3.57 3.89
N ASP A 141 29.09 -3.33 3.11
CA ASP A 141 30.22 -2.49 3.49
C ASP A 141 29.91 -0.97 3.34
N LEU A 142 28.81 -0.54 3.98
CA LEU A 142 28.32 0.85 3.97
C LEU A 142 28.05 1.32 5.40
N ILE A 143 28.18 2.64 5.65
CA ILE A 143 28.06 3.20 7.00
C ILE A 143 26.61 3.62 7.32
N PHE A 144 25.96 4.38 6.43
CA PHE A 144 24.75 5.10 6.82
C PHE A 144 23.44 4.43 6.40
N LEU A 145 23.26 4.24 5.11
CA LEU A 145 21.96 3.87 4.56
C LEU A 145 21.77 2.36 4.47
N GLY A 146 22.85 1.62 4.74
CA GLY A 146 22.82 0.17 4.67
C GLY A 146 22.41 -0.32 3.28
N GLY A 147 21.80 -1.49 3.25
CA GLY A 147 21.39 -2.14 2.02
C GLY A 147 20.03 -2.80 2.16
N GLY A 148 19.71 -3.65 1.21
CA GLY A 148 18.51 -4.48 1.22
C GLY A 148 18.63 -5.64 0.27
N THR A 149 17.70 -6.55 0.37
CA THR A 149 17.56 -7.65 -0.59
C THR A 149 16.95 -7.16 -1.90
N GLU A 150 16.96 -8.00 -2.91
CA GLU A 150 16.30 -7.79 -4.20
C GLU A 150 15.08 -8.72 -4.32
N PRO A 151 13.99 -8.44 -3.61
CA PRO A 151 12.79 -9.26 -3.67
C PRO A 151 12.09 -9.10 -5.01
N SER A 152 11.46 -10.19 -5.45
CA SER A 152 10.48 -10.22 -6.53
C SER A 152 9.33 -11.09 -6.08
N ALA A 153 8.12 -10.54 -6.10
CA ALA A 153 6.92 -11.24 -5.69
C ALA A 153 5.70 -10.78 -6.51
N SER A 154 4.74 -11.67 -6.68
CA SER A 154 3.44 -11.36 -7.26
C SER A 154 2.36 -12.15 -6.56
N ARG A 155 1.13 -11.67 -6.60
CA ARG A 155 -0.04 -12.37 -6.07
C ARG A 155 -1.28 -12.11 -6.90
N ASP A 156 -2.17 -13.08 -6.89
CA ASP A 156 -3.50 -13.02 -7.48
C ASP A 156 -4.56 -12.90 -6.39
N SER A 157 -5.61 -12.14 -6.69
CA SER A 157 -6.83 -12.15 -5.88
C SER A 157 -8.08 -12.17 -6.76
N PHE A 158 -9.13 -12.82 -6.26
CA PHE A 158 -10.43 -12.89 -6.91
C PHE A 158 -11.49 -12.40 -5.95
N ALA A 159 -12.39 -11.56 -6.44
CA ALA A 159 -13.51 -11.10 -5.65
C ALA A 159 -14.83 -11.27 -6.41
N ALA A 160 -15.90 -11.49 -5.63
CA ALA A 160 -17.27 -11.39 -6.09
C ALA A 160 -18.06 -10.51 -5.11
N PHE A 161 -18.99 -9.73 -5.63
CA PHE A 161 -19.83 -8.87 -4.82
C PHE A 161 -21.27 -8.84 -5.32
N ALA A 162 -22.17 -8.55 -4.41
CA ALA A 162 -23.56 -8.24 -4.70
C ALA A 162 -24.05 -7.08 -3.84
N GLU A 163 -24.89 -6.25 -4.39
CA GLU A 163 -25.53 -5.12 -3.72
C GLU A 163 -27.00 -5.05 -4.12
N ALA A 164 -27.86 -4.65 -3.19
CA ALA A 164 -29.26 -4.39 -3.45
C ALA A 164 -29.72 -3.12 -2.74
N ASN A 165 -30.45 -2.26 -3.47
CA ASN A 165 -31.17 -1.12 -2.92
C ASN A 165 -32.67 -1.46 -2.88
N ILE A 166 -33.23 -1.47 -1.66
CA ILE A 166 -34.55 -1.98 -1.35
C ILE A 166 -35.39 -0.84 -0.80
N PRO A 167 -36.39 -0.34 -1.55
CA PRO A 167 -37.36 0.60 -1.03
C PRO A 167 -38.32 -0.15 -0.08
N ILE A 168 -38.14 0.04 1.24
CA ILE A 168 -38.99 -0.61 2.26
C ILE A 168 -40.36 0.09 2.34
N THR A 169 -40.32 1.43 2.35
CA THR A 169 -41.50 2.30 2.21
C THR A 169 -41.14 3.47 1.29
N ASP A 170 -42.05 4.36 1.01
CA ASP A 170 -41.80 5.58 0.22
C ASP A 170 -40.78 6.51 0.89
N SER A 171 -40.64 6.41 2.23
CA SER A 171 -39.74 7.24 3.01
C SER A 171 -38.51 6.50 3.56
N LEU A 172 -38.48 5.16 3.47
CA LEU A 172 -37.39 4.32 4.03
C LEU A 172 -36.80 3.43 2.95
N GLU A 173 -35.52 3.58 2.74
CA GLU A 173 -34.69 2.81 1.82
C GLU A 173 -33.57 2.07 2.59
N MET A 174 -33.33 0.83 2.21
CA MET A 174 -32.26 0.00 2.74
C MET A 174 -31.30 -0.42 1.62
N SER A 175 -30.00 -0.26 1.85
CA SER A 175 -28.96 -0.80 1.00
C SER A 175 -28.26 -1.94 1.73
N VAL A 176 -28.14 -3.08 1.08
CA VAL A 176 -27.36 -4.22 1.57
C VAL A 176 -26.32 -4.60 0.53
N ALA A 177 -25.12 -4.88 0.96
CA ALA A 177 -24.07 -5.36 0.08
C ALA A 177 -23.19 -6.38 0.81
N ALA A 178 -22.57 -7.25 0.03
CA ALA A 178 -21.52 -8.14 0.52
C ALA A 178 -20.48 -8.32 -0.57
N ARG A 179 -19.19 -8.32 -0.17
CA ARG A 179 -18.04 -8.65 -1.01
C ARG A 179 -17.31 -9.80 -0.39
N TYR A 180 -17.08 -10.84 -1.15
CA TYR A 180 -16.16 -11.92 -0.83
C TYR A 180 -14.89 -11.75 -1.66
N GLU A 181 -13.74 -11.88 -1.02
CA GLU A 181 -12.44 -11.82 -1.68
C GLU A 181 -11.60 -13.03 -1.27
N ALA A 182 -11.17 -13.81 -2.25
CA ALA A 182 -10.22 -14.89 -2.08
C ALA A 182 -8.81 -14.32 -2.32
N LEU A 183 -7.98 -14.36 -1.30
CA LEU A 183 -6.58 -13.95 -1.30
C LEU A 183 -5.70 -15.20 -1.43
N GLU A 184 -4.40 -15.03 -1.64
CA GLU A 184 -3.48 -16.15 -1.79
C GLU A 184 -3.41 -17.03 -0.53
N SER A 185 -3.44 -16.43 0.66
CA SER A 185 -3.30 -17.14 1.95
C SER A 185 -4.55 -17.10 2.84
N ASP A 186 -5.57 -16.30 2.48
CA ASP A 186 -6.75 -16.09 3.32
C ASP A 186 -7.98 -15.72 2.48
N SER A 187 -9.09 -15.41 3.12
CA SER A 187 -10.28 -14.86 2.46
C SER A 187 -10.97 -13.85 3.37
N SER A 188 -11.67 -12.90 2.79
CA SER A 188 -12.50 -11.94 3.53
C SER A 188 -13.93 -11.94 3.02
N LEU A 189 -14.87 -11.74 3.94
CA LEU A 189 -16.27 -11.45 3.64
C LEU A 189 -16.65 -10.14 4.32
N ASP A 190 -16.96 -9.14 3.52
CA ASP A 190 -17.23 -7.79 3.98
C ASP A 190 -18.67 -7.38 3.68
N PRO A 191 -19.59 -7.55 4.67
CA PRO A 191 -20.96 -7.06 4.57
C PRO A 191 -21.06 -5.57 4.82
N LYS A 192 -22.09 -4.97 4.22
CA LYS A 192 -22.52 -3.59 4.45
C LYS A 192 -24.03 -3.53 4.56
N LEU A 193 -24.52 -2.79 5.54
CA LEU A 193 -25.92 -2.39 5.70
C LEU A 193 -25.99 -0.87 5.81
N ALA A 194 -26.87 -0.26 5.04
CA ALA A 194 -27.17 1.15 5.16
C ALA A 194 -28.69 1.39 5.12
N LEU A 195 -29.13 2.39 5.86
CA LEU A 195 -30.51 2.84 5.91
C LEU A 195 -30.56 4.34 5.60
N ARG A 196 -31.51 4.75 4.80
CA ARG A 196 -31.87 6.14 4.55
C ARG A 196 -33.37 6.31 4.88
N TRP A 197 -33.63 7.15 5.86
CA TRP A 197 -35.00 7.42 6.32
C TRP A 197 -35.29 8.91 6.19
N GLN A 198 -36.27 9.23 5.33
CA GLN A 198 -36.81 10.55 5.19
C GLN A 198 -37.98 10.71 6.18
N LEU A 199 -37.67 11.27 7.35
CA LEU A 199 -38.63 11.43 8.44
C LEU A 199 -39.69 12.49 8.11
N THR A 200 -39.28 13.59 7.46
CA THR A 200 -40.15 14.65 6.94
C THR A 200 -39.56 15.14 5.61
N ASP A 201 -40.27 16.03 4.91
CA ASP A 201 -39.74 16.66 3.68
C ASP A 201 -38.43 17.38 3.90
N GLU A 202 -38.19 17.82 5.14
CA GLU A 202 -37.00 18.62 5.52
C GLU A 202 -35.93 17.82 6.24
N LEU A 203 -36.24 16.62 6.76
CA LEU A 203 -35.35 15.86 7.63
C LEU A 203 -35.07 14.44 7.09
N VAL A 204 -33.78 14.17 6.81
CA VAL A 204 -33.30 12.85 6.42
C VAL A 204 -32.27 12.35 7.45
N VAL A 205 -32.44 11.12 7.91
CA VAL A 205 -31.51 10.41 8.75
C VAL A 205 -30.91 9.26 7.94
N ARG A 206 -29.59 9.08 8.00
CA ARG A 206 -28.87 7.98 7.36
C ARG A 206 -27.98 7.30 8.38
N GLY A 207 -27.95 5.98 8.33
CA GLY A 207 -27.03 5.19 9.14
C GLY A 207 -26.43 4.07 8.31
N SER A 208 -25.17 3.73 8.56
CA SER A 208 -24.54 2.59 7.90
C SER A 208 -23.57 1.88 8.82
N MET A 209 -23.42 0.57 8.59
CA MET A 209 -22.41 -0.28 9.21
C MET A 209 -21.82 -1.19 8.14
N SER A 210 -20.49 -1.32 8.13
CA SER A 210 -19.77 -2.19 7.22
C SER A 210 -18.49 -2.71 7.85
N THR A 211 -18.00 -3.84 7.37
CA THR A 211 -16.62 -4.27 7.59
C THR A 211 -15.77 -3.95 6.37
N ALA A 212 -14.48 -3.94 6.56
CA ALA A 212 -13.49 -3.87 5.49
C ALA A 212 -12.20 -4.55 5.96
N PHE A 213 -11.37 -4.98 5.02
CA PHE A 213 -10.05 -5.52 5.29
C PHE A 213 -8.98 -4.82 4.46
N ARG A 214 -7.73 -4.97 4.88
CA ARG A 214 -6.55 -4.56 4.14
C ARG A 214 -5.50 -5.66 4.22
N GLU A 215 -5.16 -6.24 3.09
CA GLU A 215 -4.05 -7.17 2.99
C GLU A 215 -2.71 -6.42 3.12
N ALA A 216 -1.71 -7.07 3.74
CA ALA A 216 -0.36 -6.51 3.78
C ALA A 216 0.20 -6.37 2.35
N SER A 217 0.85 -5.24 2.06
CA SER A 217 1.45 -5.04 0.74
C SER A 217 2.61 -6.02 0.50
N LEU A 218 2.90 -6.33 -0.76
CA LEU A 218 4.07 -7.17 -1.12
C LEU A 218 5.38 -6.57 -0.59
N VAL A 219 5.48 -5.23 -0.52
CA VAL A 219 6.63 -4.54 0.07
C VAL A 219 6.77 -4.88 1.57
N GLN A 220 5.66 -4.91 2.32
CA GLN A 220 5.69 -5.26 3.75
C GLN A 220 6.06 -6.72 3.98
N GLN A 221 5.69 -7.61 3.05
CA GLN A 221 5.91 -9.05 3.18
C GLN A 221 7.30 -9.49 2.70
N PHE A 222 7.93 -8.77 1.76
CA PHE A 222 9.13 -9.27 1.09
C PHE A 222 10.33 -8.33 1.12
N ASN A 223 10.16 -7.02 1.42
CA ASN A 223 11.27 -6.07 1.34
C ASN A 223 12.08 -6.03 2.64
N ARG A 224 13.09 -6.90 2.74
CA ARG A 224 14.11 -6.90 3.81
C ARG A 224 15.18 -5.87 3.55
N GLY A 225 15.69 -5.26 4.60
CA GLY A 225 16.77 -4.30 4.46
C GLY A 225 17.23 -3.69 5.76
N THR A 226 18.18 -2.79 5.66
CA THR A 226 18.66 -1.98 6.78
C THR A 226 18.26 -0.52 6.59
N SER A 227 18.00 0.14 7.69
CA SER A 227 17.71 1.57 7.74
C SER A 227 18.40 2.21 8.93
N LEU A 228 18.63 3.53 8.85
CA LEU A 228 19.14 4.30 9.97
C LEU A 228 17.97 4.74 10.86
N GLN A 229 17.97 4.31 12.12
CA GLN A 229 16.93 4.67 13.10
C GLN A 229 17.52 5.54 14.21
N GLY A 230 16.85 6.66 14.50
CA GLY A 230 17.15 7.49 15.64
C GLY A 230 16.51 6.92 16.91
N LEU A 231 17.33 6.55 17.88
CA LEU A 231 16.88 6.16 19.22
C LEU A 231 17.29 7.19 20.23
N VAL A 232 16.39 7.52 21.16
CA VAL A 232 16.72 8.32 22.33
C VAL A 232 17.08 7.37 23.45
N ASP A 233 18.34 7.43 23.90
CA ASP A 233 18.78 6.68 25.07
C ASP A 233 18.32 7.38 26.35
N PRO A 234 17.34 6.84 27.09
CA PRO A 234 16.86 7.46 28.32
C PRO A 234 17.88 7.44 29.45
N LEU A 235 18.93 6.58 29.35
CA LEU A 235 20.01 6.47 30.33
C LEU A 235 21.21 7.35 29.97
N GLY A 236 21.36 7.71 28.69
CA GLY A 236 22.46 8.49 28.13
C GLY A 236 22.26 10.00 28.11
N GLY A 237 21.36 10.56 28.95
CA GLY A 237 21.14 12.01 29.03
C GLY A 237 20.26 12.59 27.90
N GLY A 238 19.51 11.77 27.18
CA GLY A 238 18.50 12.22 26.19
C GLY A 238 19.04 12.60 24.81
N GLY A 239 20.30 12.28 24.50
CA GLY A 239 20.85 12.43 23.15
C GLY A 239 20.28 11.40 22.19
N ALA A 240 20.03 11.81 20.93
CA ALA A 240 19.67 10.86 19.87
C ALA A 240 20.91 10.09 19.40
N LEU A 241 20.83 8.76 19.44
CA LEU A 241 21.79 7.86 18.83
C LEU A 241 21.18 7.34 17.53
N PHE A 242 21.92 7.40 16.43
CA PHE A 242 21.53 6.79 15.18
C PHE A 242 22.16 5.39 15.08
N ILE A 243 21.32 4.39 14.96
CA ILE A 243 21.72 2.99 14.83
C ILE A 243 21.21 2.40 13.53
N ARG A 244 21.92 1.43 13.01
CA ARG A 244 21.42 0.58 11.93
C ARG A 244 20.37 -0.36 12.50
N ALA A 245 19.16 -0.26 11.97
CA ALA A 245 18.06 -1.15 12.29
C ALA A 245 17.85 -2.13 11.13
N LEU A 246 17.78 -3.40 11.44
CA LEU A 246 17.43 -4.45 10.49
C LEU A 246 15.91 -4.54 10.39
N THR A 247 15.39 -4.43 9.18
CA THR A 247 13.97 -4.69 8.90
C THR A 247 13.83 -6.15 8.47
N GLU A 248 13.22 -6.93 9.32
CA GLU A 248 12.76 -8.27 9.01
C GLU A 248 11.34 -8.23 8.47
N VAL A 249 10.96 -9.23 7.70
CA VAL A 249 9.63 -9.36 7.10
C VAL A 249 8.98 -10.65 7.58
N ASP A 250 7.65 -10.63 7.60
CA ASP A 250 6.83 -11.82 7.84
C ASP A 250 5.92 -12.01 6.62
N THR A 251 6.07 -13.13 5.94
CA THR A 251 5.26 -13.49 4.77
C THR A 251 3.86 -13.95 5.15
N ASP A 252 3.64 -14.30 6.43
CA ASP A 252 2.37 -14.80 6.97
C ASP A 252 1.55 -13.69 7.64
N LEU A 253 1.78 -12.42 7.30
CA LEU A 253 1.02 -11.30 7.82
C LEU A 253 -0.47 -11.46 7.49
N LYS A 254 -1.30 -11.45 8.53
CA LYS A 254 -2.75 -11.51 8.37
C LYS A 254 -3.31 -10.17 7.90
N PRO A 255 -4.41 -10.17 7.15
CA PRO A 255 -5.11 -8.94 6.82
C PRO A 255 -5.55 -8.17 8.06
N GLU A 256 -5.43 -6.85 8.00
CA GLU A 256 -6.04 -5.95 8.96
C GLU A 256 -7.54 -5.88 8.69
N THR A 257 -8.36 -5.86 9.73
CA THR A 257 -9.82 -5.74 9.61
C THR A 257 -10.32 -4.51 10.31
N SER A 258 -11.38 -3.91 9.79
CA SER A 258 -12.03 -2.76 10.40
C SER A 258 -13.55 -2.90 10.39
N THR A 259 -14.21 -2.27 11.37
CA THR A 259 -15.65 -2.06 11.39
C THR A 259 -15.92 -0.56 11.32
N ASN A 260 -16.70 -0.16 10.33
CA ASN A 260 -17.02 1.23 10.08
C ASN A 260 -18.51 1.46 10.42
N THR A 261 -18.79 2.47 11.22
CA THR A 261 -20.16 2.91 11.55
C THR A 261 -20.27 4.39 11.24
N ASN A 262 -21.36 4.79 10.59
CA ASN A 262 -21.65 6.19 10.30
C ASN A 262 -23.11 6.49 10.61
N LEU A 263 -23.36 7.68 11.17
CA LEU A 263 -24.68 8.27 11.36
C LEU A 263 -24.66 9.70 10.81
N CYS A 264 -25.62 10.01 9.95
CA CYS A 264 -25.73 11.31 9.31
C CYS A 264 -27.16 11.84 9.45
N VAL A 265 -27.27 13.11 9.81
CA VAL A 265 -28.54 13.85 9.84
C VAL A 265 -28.45 15.01 8.87
N VAL A 266 -29.42 15.12 7.96
CA VAL A 266 -29.57 16.23 7.02
C VAL A 266 -30.85 16.94 7.29
N LEU A 267 -30.79 18.25 7.53
CA LEU A 267 -31.90 19.13 7.77
C LEU A 267 -31.93 20.26 6.72
N THR A 268 -33.02 20.36 5.98
CA THR A 268 -33.24 21.36 4.92
C THR A 268 -34.57 22.08 5.14
N PRO A 269 -34.71 22.96 6.16
CA PRO A 269 -35.97 23.59 6.53
C PRO A 269 -36.42 24.69 5.54
N SER A 270 -35.54 25.07 4.61
CA SER A 270 -35.87 26.02 3.53
C SER A 270 -34.92 25.86 2.38
N ASP A 271 -35.26 26.39 1.20
CA ASP A 271 -34.42 26.32 -0.01
C ASP A 271 -33.02 26.99 0.16
N ASN A 272 -32.90 27.89 1.13
CA ASN A 272 -31.70 28.66 1.38
C ASN A 272 -30.88 28.17 2.58
N PHE A 273 -31.31 27.10 3.26
CA PHE A 273 -30.62 26.59 4.43
C PHE A 273 -30.52 25.04 4.38
N ASN A 274 -29.32 24.54 4.44
CA ASN A 274 -29.01 23.12 4.55
C ASN A 274 -27.98 22.90 5.66
N MET A 275 -28.26 21.98 6.56
CA MET A 275 -27.36 21.56 7.62
C MET A 275 -27.14 20.05 7.53
N ARG A 276 -25.89 19.63 7.61
CA ARG A 276 -25.49 18.22 7.65
C ARG A 276 -24.59 17.99 8.85
N VAL A 277 -24.87 16.93 9.60
CA VAL A 277 -24.05 16.45 10.72
C VAL A 277 -23.71 14.99 10.48
N ASP A 278 -22.45 14.67 10.42
CA ASP A 278 -21.91 13.32 10.28
C ASP A 278 -21.14 12.93 11.57
N LEU A 279 -21.37 11.70 12.05
CA LEU A 279 -20.75 11.09 13.23
C LEU A 279 -20.09 9.76 12.86
#